data_1d21c39cd226ed56e362a98c179ba53d
#
_entry.id   1d21c39cd226ed56e362a98c179ba53d
#
_cell.length_a   1.000
_cell.length_b   1.000
_cell.length_c   1.000
_cell.angle_alpha   90.00
_cell.angle_beta   90.00
_cell.angle_gamma   90.00
#
_symmetry.space_group_name_H-M   'P 1'
#
loop_
_entity.id
_entity.type
_entity.pdbx_description
1 polymer ?
#
loop_
_entity_poly.entity_id
_entity_poly.type
_entity_poly.pdbx_seq_one_letter_code
_entity_poly.pdbx_strand_id
1 'polypeptide(L)'
;MEEMERWKTEQSEILLDTPWVKVRRDRVSLPNGAKIDDFYAITIRDASAIVALDEAGNLILKREYRYCYDRELLEIPAGAFEDGETDPLAVARRELLEETGYSSDCWEYLGPTVESSAKMTNFMHIFLARNCRKVAGQSLDETEVLTVELVPMEKAVDMVMKGEICCNSSAHGILRAARMLDKE
;
A
#
# COMPACT_ATOMS: atom_id res chain seq x y z
N MET A 1 -28.21 13.54 0.63
CA MET A 1 -27.42 13.37 1.87
C MET A 1 -26.97 14.74 2.29
N GLU A 2 -27.22 15.15 3.52
CA GLU A 2 -26.64 16.38 4.07
C GLU A 2 -25.13 16.23 4.09
N GLU A 3 -24.43 17.30 3.70
CA GLU A 3 -22.96 17.33 3.74
C GLU A 3 -22.52 17.33 5.21
N MET A 4 -21.62 16.40 5.57
CA MET A 4 -21.12 16.32 6.94
C MET A 4 -20.26 17.55 7.24
N GLU A 5 -20.55 18.28 8.31
CA GLU A 5 -19.75 19.40 8.74
C GLU A 5 -18.32 18.99 9.07
N ARG A 6 -17.36 19.80 8.64
CA ARG A 6 -15.93 19.53 8.83
C ARG A 6 -15.46 19.99 10.21
N TRP A 7 -14.51 19.29 10.77
CA TRP A 7 -13.78 19.74 11.95
C TRP A 7 -12.94 20.96 11.59
N LYS A 8 -12.76 21.85 12.56
CA LYS A 8 -11.95 23.07 12.39
C LYS A 8 -10.65 22.91 13.16
N THR A 9 -9.51 23.10 12.47
CA THR A 9 -8.20 23.20 13.11
C THR A 9 -8.04 24.58 13.71
N GLU A 10 -7.89 24.65 15.03
CA GLU A 10 -7.68 25.92 15.77
C GLU A 10 -6.18 26.23 15.88
N GLN A 11 -5.35 25.21 16.06
CA GLN A 11 -3.89 25.32 16.16
C GLN A 11 -3.24 24.03 15.66
N SER A 12 -2.06 24.18 15.06
CA SER A 12 -1.24 23.04 14.61
C SER A 12 0.22 23.25 15.02
N GLU A 13 0.86 22.21 15.50
CA GLU A 13 2.27 22.19 15.89
C GLU A 13 2.95 20.95 15.29
N ILE A 14 4.09 21.14 14.60
CA ILE A 14 4.90 20.06 14.09
C ILE A 14 5.83 19.56 15.21
N LEU A 15 5.67 18.28 15.58
CA LEU A 15 6.47 17.64 16.63
C LEU A 15 7.67 16.89 16.08
N LEU A 16 7.55 16.36 14.86
CA LEU A 16 8.62 15.65 14.17
C LEU A 16 8.51 15.97 12.68
N ASP A 17 9.63 16.29 12.05
CA ASP A 17 9.73 16.50 10.61
C ASP A 17 11.04 15.88 10.10
N THR A 18 10.90 14.75 9.40
CA THR A 18 12.00 14.00 8.81
C THR A 18 11.68 13.66 7.36
N PRO A 19 12.63 13.20 6.54
CA PRO A 19 12.31 12.74 5.17
C PRO A 19 11.33 11.58 5.10
N TRP A 20 11.18 10.81 6.20
CA TRP A 20 10.39 9.58 6.25
C TRP A 20 9.02 9.75 6.89
N VAL A 21 8.92 10.61 7.90
CA VAL A 21 7.69 10.79 8.67
C VAL A 21 7.59 12.21 9.22
N LYS A 22 6.41 12.78 9.10
CA LYS A 22 6.03 14.03 9.77
C LYS A 22 4.90 13.76 10.76
N VAL A 23 5.07 14.22 11.99
CA VAL A 23 4.03 14.15 13.04
C VAL A 23 3.65 15.56 13.45
N ARG A 24 2.36 15.87 13.40
CA ARG A 24 1.80 17.11 13.92
C ARG A 24 0.79 16.83 15.03
N ARG A 25 0.70 17.77 15.97
CA ARG A 25 -0.34 17.82 16.98
C ARG A 25 -1.26 18.99 16.67
N ASP A 26 -2.55 18.68 16.51
CA ASP A 26 -3.58 19.67 16.20
C ASP A 26 -4.52 19.84 17.41
N ARG A 27 -4.91 21.10 17.68
CA ARG A 27 -6.11 21.39 18.46
C ARG A 27 -7.27 21.57 17.49
N VAL A 28 -8.33 20.81 17.67
CA VAL A 28 -9.48 20.82 16.76
C VAL A 28 -10.79 21.02 17.51
N SER A 29 -11.75 21.71 16.86
CA SER A 29 -13.13 21.81 17.31
C SER A 29 -14.05 21.03 16.37
N LEU A 30 -14.99 20.30 16.97
CA LEU A 30 -15.96 19.47 16.29
C LEU A 30 -17.27 20.25 16.06
N PRO A 31 -18.12 19.86 15.11
CA PRO A 31 -19.40 20.50 14.84
C PRO A 31 -20.36 20.55 16.05
N ASN A 32 -20.26 19.58 16.93
CA ASN A 32 -21.05 19.51 18.17
C ASN A 32 -20.51 20.39 19.31
N GLY A 33 -19.46 21.20 19.05
CA GLY A 33 -18.82 22.07 20.02
C GLY A 33 -17.76 21.42 20.91
N ALA A 34 -17.55 20.10 20.82
CA ALA A 34 -16.48 19.43 21.52
C ALA A 34 -15.10 19.85 20.98
N LYS A 35 -14.07 19.78 21.82
CA LYS A 35 -12.69 20.10 21.45
C LYS A 35 -11.76 18.94 21.77
N ILE A 36 -10.75 18.77 20.93
CA ILE A 36 -9.64 17.84 21.15
C ILE A 36 -8.36 18.68 21.09
N ASP A 37 -7.60 18.69 22.18
CA ASP A 37 -6.40 19.53 22.31
C ASP A 37 -5.12 18.84 21.80
N ASP A 38 -5.18 17.53 21.56
CA ASP A 38 -4.03 16.67 21.24
C ASP A 38 -4.34 15.64 20.15
N PHE A 39 -4.96 16.08 19.06
CA PHE A 39 -5.16 15.23 17.89
C PHE A 39 -3.86 15.08 17.12
N TYR A 40 -3.32 13.86 17.09
CA TYR A 40 -2.09 13.57 16.35
C TYR A 40 -2.40 13.08 14.94
N ALA A 41 -1.75 13.71 13.95
CA ALA A 41 -1.78 13.27 12.56
C ALA A 41 -0.36 12.93 12.07
N ILE A 42 -0.26 11.84 11.35
CA ILE A 42 0.98 11.30 10.81
C ILE A 42 0.94 11.41 9.28
N THR A 43 1.94 12.04 8.71
CA THR A 43 2.12 12.09 7.26
C THR A 43 3.35 11.28 6.89
N ILE A 44 3.16 10.32 6.00
CA ILE A 44 4.21 9.59 5.30
C ILE A 44 3.97 9.76 3.79
N ARG A 45 4.88 9.27 2.96
CA ARG A 45 4.72 9.32 1.51
C ARG A 45 3.56 8.44 1.05
N ASP A 46 2.92 8.81 -0.04
CA ASP A 46 2.03 7.92 -0.76
C ASP A 46 2.83 6.72 -1.30
N ALA A 47 2.13 5.63 -1.61
CA ALA A 47 2.77 4.43 -2.11
C ALA A 47 1.90 3.74 -3.16
N SER A 48 2.50 2.86 -3.96
CA SER A 48 1.80 2.00 -4.90
C SER A 48 2.01 0.54 -4.55
N ALA A 49 0.95 -0.26 -4.64
CA ALA A 49 0.99 -1.71 -4.39
C ALA A 49 0.38 -2.46 -5.59
N ILE A 50 0.94 -3.61 -5.92
CA ILE A 50 0.67 -4.29 -7.17
C ILE A 50 0.19 -5.72 -6.93
N VAL A 51 -1.05 -6.01 -7.31
CA VAL A 51 -1.53 -7.37 -7.49
C VAL A 51 -1.04 -7.84 -8.86
N ALA A 52 0.11 -8.51 -8.88
CA ALA A 52 0.79 -8.92 -10.10
C ALA A 52 0.53 -10.40 -10.38
N LEU A 53 -0.02 -10.72 -11.55
CA LEU A 53 -0.29 -12.07 -12.01
C LEU A 53 0.64 -12.44 -13.15
N ASP A 54 1.31 -13.58 -13.04
CA ASP A 54 2.08 -14.16 -14.14
C ASP A 54 1.15 -14.71 -15.26
N GLU A 55 1.74 -15.21 -16.35
CA GLU A 55 0.99 -15.78 -17.47
C GLU A 55 0.22 -17.06 -17.12
N ALA A 56 0.57 -17.73 -16.01
CA ALA A 56 -0.12 -18.91 -15.50
C ALA A 56 -1.21 -18.56 -14.47
N GLY A 57 -1.41 -17.27 -14.14
CA GLY A 57 -2.37 -16.79 -13.16
C GLY A 57 -1.90 -16.92 -11.71
N ASN A 58 -0.61 -17.15 -11.48
CA ASN A 58 -0.06 -17.09 -10.12
C ASN A 58 0.17 -15.65 -9.70
N LEU A 59 -0.17 -15.34 -8.47
CA LEU A 59 0.13 -14.08 -7.81
C LEU A 59 1.62 -14.05 -7.44
N ILE A 60 2.29 -12.96 -7.80
CA ILE A 60 3.67 -12.67 -7.44
C ILE A 60 3.65 -11.98 -6.09
N LEU A 61 4.16 -12.64 -5.07
CA LEU A 61 4.27 -12.13 -3.70
C LEU A 61 5.74 -11.96 -3.32
N LYS A 62 5.98 -11.10 -2.33
CA LYS A 62 7.27 -10.96 -1.66
C LYS A 62 7.16 -11.37 -0.20
N ARG A 63 8.19 -12.04 0.30
CA ARG A 63 8.38 -12.32 1.73
C ARG A 63 9.50 -11.46 2.25
N GLU A 64 9.20 -10.65 3.26
CA GLU A 64 10.12 -9.67 3.81
C GLU A 64 10.01 -9.63 5.33
N TYR A 65 11.15 -9.50 6.04
CA TYR A 65 11.15 -9.24 7.48
C TYR A 65 10.71 -7.82 7.77
N ARG A 66 9.67 -7.67 8.58
CA ARG A 66 9.13 -6.37 8.99
C ARG A 66 9.52 -6.07 10.44
N TYR A 67 10.51 -5.22 10.61
CA TYR A 67 11.08 -4.85 11.91
C TYR A 67 10.03 -4.47 12.96
N CYS A 68 9.02 -3.67 12.58
CA CYS A 68 7.94 -3.24 13.51
C CYS A 68 7.08 -4.40 14.02
N TYR A 69 7.05 -5.53 13.34
CA TYR A 69 6.26 -6.72 13.71
C TYR A 69 7.12 -7.87 14.21
N ASP A 70 8.45 -7.74 14.14
CA ASP A 70 9.46 -8.76 14.50
C ASP A 70 9.18 -10.12 13.85
N ARG A 71 8.78 -10.10 12.59
CA ARG A 71 8.51 -11.32 11.80
C ARG A 71 8.53 -11.06 10.30
N GLU A 72 8.63 -12.14 9.54
CA GLU A 72 8.40 -12.10 8.10
C GLU A 72 6.90 -11.96 7.79
N LEU A 73 6.59 -11.09 6.83
CA LEU A 73 5.25 -10.96 6.25
C LEU A 73 5.30 -11.36 4.77
N LEU A 74 4.20 -11.95 4.30
CA LEU A 74 3.97 -12.22 2.89
C LEU A 74 3.05 -11.13 2.35
N GLU A 75 3.52 -10.40 1.35
CA GLU A 75 2.90 -9.18 0.85
C GLU A 75 2.93 -9.13 -0.68
N ILE A 76 2.05 -8.34 -1.28
CA ILE A 76 2.19 -7.95 -2.69
C ILE A 76 3.35 -6.97 -2.84
N PRO A 77 4.03 -6.89 -4.02
CA PRO A 77 5.02 -5.85 -4.29
C PRO A 77 4.46 -4.46 -4.05
N ALA A 78 5.23 -3.61 -3.37
CA ALA A 78 4.79 -2.25 -3.05
C ALA A 78 5.95 -1.38 -2.60
N GLY A 79 5.90 -0.09 -2.94
CA GLY A 79 6.84 0.87 -2.42
C GLY A 79 6.35 2.31 -2.46
N ALA A 80 7.07 3.17 -1.76
CA ALA A 80 6.73 4.57 -1.59
C ALA A 80 7.18 5.41 -2.80
N PHE A 81 6.51 6.54 -2.97
CA PHE A 81 6.93 7.55 -3.94
C PHE A 81 8.29 8.12 -3.54
N GLU A 82 9.18 8.24 -4.50
CA GLU A 82 10.43 8.97 -4.34
C GLU A 82 10.26 10.48 -4.55
N ASP A 83 11.32 11.26 -4.29
CA ASP A 83 11.27 12.70 -4.46
C ASP A 83 11.06 13.08 -5.93
N GLY A 84 9.97 13.79 -6.20
CA GLY A 84 9.58 14.22 -7.53
C GLY A 84 8.66 13.26 -8.30
N GLU A 85 8.42 12.07 -7.80
CA GLU A 85 7.42 11.16 -8.37
C GLU A 85 6.00 11.67 -8.08
N THR A 86 5.14 11.63 -9.08
CA THR A 86 3.73 12.06 -8.98
C THR A 86 2.76 11.10 -9.69
N ASP A 87 3.28 10.15 -10.48
CA ASP A 87 2.46 9.17 -11.19
C ASP A 87 2.46 7.82 -10.45
N PRO A 88 1.34 7.44 -9.83
CA PRO A 88 1.23 6.16 -9.12
C PRO A 88 1.54 4.93 -9.99
N LEU A 89 1.23 5.00 -11.30
CA LEU A 89 1.53 3.88 -12.20
C LEU A 89 3.02 3.75 -12.48
N ALA A 90 3.72 4.86 -12.60
CA ALA A 90 5.17 4.84 -12.77
C ALA A 90 5.86 4.20 -11.55
N VAL A 91 5.45 4.58 -10.34
CA VAL A 91 5.90 3.96 -9.08
C VAL A 91 5.60 2.47 -9.06
N ALA A 92 4.37 2.06 -9.40
CA ALA A 92 3.99 0.64 -9.41
C ALA A 92 4.85 -0.19 -10.38
N ARG A 93 5.19 0.36 -11.56
CA ARG A 93 6.05 -0.31 -12.54
C ARG A 93 7.48 -0.44 -12.06
N ARG A 94 8.03 0.59 -11.44
CA ARG A 94 9.37 0.60 -10.86
C ARG A 94 9.47 -0.46 -9.76
N GLU A 95 8.58 -0.42 -8.78
CA GLU A 95 8.56 -1.34 -7.64
C GLU A 95 8.39 -2.81 -8.06
N LEU A 96 7.47 -3.10 -8.99
CA LEU A 96 7.32 -4.47 -9.48
C LEU A 96 8.62 -4.99 -10.11
N LEU A 97 9.30 -4.16 -10.90
CA LEU A 97 10.54 -4.54 -11.54
C LEU A 97 11.68 -4.70 -10.53
N GLU A 98 11.88 -3.74 -9.64
CA GLU A 98 12.98 -3.72 -8.66
C GLU A 98 12.86 -4.87 -7.67
N GLU A 99 11.70 -5.02 -7.04
CA GLU A 99 11.49 -6.03 -6.01
C GLU A 99 11.40 -7.46 -6.56
N THR A 100 10.88 -7.64 -7.78
CA THR A 100 10.56 -8.98 -8.29
C THR A 100 11.26 -9.36 -9.58
N GLY A 101 11.73 -8.40 -10.35
CA GLY A 101 12.25 -8.62 -11.71
C GLY A 101 11.17 -8.90 -12.76
N TYR A 102 9.88 -8.72 -12.40
CA TYR A 102 8.75 -8.88 -13.32
C TYR A 102 8.32 -7.55 -13.91
N SER A 103 7.74 -7.60 -15.11
CA SER A 103 7.09 -6.45 -15.75
C SER A 103 5.80 -6.88 -16.45
N SER A 104 4.94 -5.91 -16.75
CA SER A 104 3.70 -6.10 -17.49
C SER A 104 3.40 -4.90 -18.37
N ASP A 105 2.71 -5.14 -19.49
CA ASP A 105 2.08 -4.11 -20.33
C ASP A 105 0.58 -3.95 -20.05
N CYS A 106 -0.01 -4.80 -19.20
CA CYS A 106 -1.44 -4.84 -18.94
C CYS A 106 -1.72 -4.43 -17.49
N TRP A 107 -2.11 -3.16 -17.31
CA TRP A 107 -2.31 -2.53 -16.01
C TRP A 107 -3.74 -2.01 -15.85
N GLU A 108 -4.30 -2.21 -14.68
CA GLU A 108 -5.60 -1.67 -14.28
C GLU A 108 -5.48 -0.99 -12.92
N TYR A 109 -5.93 0.26 -12.82
CA TYR A 109 -5.95 0.97 -11.54
C TYR A 109 -7.18 0.57 -10.73
N LEU A 110 -6.96 -0.06 -9.59
CA LEU A 110 -8.03 -0.47 -8.69
C LEU A 110 -8.50 0.66 -7.76
N GLY A 111 -7.77 1.75 -7.69
CA GLY A 111 -8.09 2.92 -6.86
C GLY A 111 -7.23 3.01 -5.59
N PRO A 112 -7.36 4.11 -4.85
CA PRO A 112 -6.62 4.31 -3.62
C PRO A 112 -7.27 3.59 -2.44
N THR A 113 -6.47 3.27 -1.44
CA THR A 113 -6.91 2.87 -0.11
C THR A 113 -6.18 3.67 0.95
N VAL A 114 -6.74 3.73 2.15
CA VAL A 114 -6.13 4.39 3.30
C VAL A 114 -5.77 3.34 4.35
N GLU A 115 -4.55 3.41 4.87
CA GLU A 115 -4.07 2.45 5.85
C GLU A 115 -4.65 2.70 7.24
N SER A 116 -4.71 3.96 7.65
CA SER A 116 -5.25 4.37 8.95
C SER A 116 -5.94 5.72 8.84
N SER A 117 -7.22 5.72 8.46
CA SER A 117 -8.01 6.95 8.26
C SER A 117 -8.11 7.85 9.50
N ALA A 118 -7.91 7.30 10.69
CA ALA A 118 -7.97 8.07 11.93
C ALA A 118 -6.69 8.84 12.26
N LYS A 119 -5.55 8.49 11.63
CA LYS A 119 -4.25 9.02 12.03
C LYS A 119 -3.33 9.38 10.88
N MET A 120 -3.43 8.72 9.74
CA MET A 120 -2.52 8.88 8.62
C MET A 120 -3.17 9.62 7.46
N THR A 121 -2.35 10.34 6.69
CA THR A 121 -2.84 11.18 5.57
C THR A 121 -2.48 10.64 4.20
N ASN A 122 -1.65 9.60 4.13
CA ASN A 122 -1.18 9.01 2.87
C ASN A 122 -2.22 8.11 2.22
N PHE A 123 -2.08 7.94 0.92
CA PHE A 123 -2.79 6.94 0.12
C PHE A 123 -1.87 5.81 -0.29
N MET A 124 -2.44 4.61 -0.38
CA MET A 124 -1.87 3.46 -1.07
C MET A 124 -2.64 3.26 -2.37
N HIS A 125 -1.99 3.40 -3.51
CA HIS A 125 -2.56 3.21 -4.84
C HIS A 125 -2.45 1.74 -5.25
N ILE A 126 -3.57 1.06 -5.45
CA ILE A 126 -3.60 -0.37 -5.79
C ILE A 126 -3.75 -0.54 -7.31
N PHE A 127 -2.88 -1.38 -7.87
CA PHE A 127 -2.93 -1.77 -9.29
C PHE A 127 -3.07 -3.28 -9.43
N LEU A 128 -3.74 -3.70 -10.50
CA LEU A 128 -3.69 -5.06 -11.03
C LEU A 128 -2.79 -5.06 -12.27
N ALA A 129 -1.75 -5.87 -12.25
CA ALA A 129 -0.88 -6.14 -13.40
C ALA A 129 -1.10 -7.58 -13.87
N ARG A 130 -1.45 -7.78 -15.14
CA ARG A 130 -1.70 -9.11 -15.72
C ARG A 130 -0.60 -9.48 -16.70
N ASN A 131 -0.45 -10.80 -16.96
CA ASN A 131 0.53 -11.34 -17.87
C ASN A 131 1.96 -10.86 -17.57
N CYS A 132 2.28 -10.82 -16.29
CA CYS A 132 3.61 -10.43 -15.84
C CYS A 132 4.64 -11.45 -16.28
N ARG A 133 5.78 -10.97 -16.80
CA ARG A 133 6.90 -11.79 -17.26
C ARG A 133 8.15 -11.42 -16.48
N LYS A 134 8.93 -12.40 -16.12
CA LYS A 134 10.25 -12.16 -15.52
C LYS A 134 11.22 -11.69 -16.59
N VAL A 135 11.65 -10.45 -16.51
CA VAL A 135 12.52 -9.79 -17.51
C VAL A 135 13.92 -9.48 -16.97
N ALA A 136 14.08 -9.49 -15.64
CA ALA A 136 15.34 -9.18 -14.98
C ALA A 136 15.52 -9.97 -13.67
N GLY A 137 16.68 -9.84 -13.01
CA GLY A 137 16.86 -10.13 -11.60
C GLY A 137 16.23 -9.03 -10.74
N GLN A 138 16.17 -9.25 -9.43
CA GLN A 138 15.83 -8.20 -8.46
C GLN A 138 16.93 -7.12 -8.45
N SER A 139 16.54 -5.88 -8.20
CA SER A 139 17.43 -4.73 -8.04
C SER A 139 17.07 -4.00 -6.75
N LEU A 140 17.35 -4.66 -5.63
CA LEU A 140 16.97 -4.22 -4.30
C LEU A 140 17.93 -3.14 -3.78
N ASP A 141 17.43 -2.24 -2.96
CA ASP A 141 18.24 -1.34 -2.17
C ASP A 141 19.10 -2.11 -1.14
N GLU A 142 20.19 -1.52 -0.67
CA GLU A 142 21.09 -2.17 0.31
C GLU A 142 20.37 -2.57 1.61
N THR A 143 19.26 -1.91 1.92
CA THR A 143 18.45 -2.16 3.12
C THR A 143 17.30 -3.13 2.90
N GLU A 144 17.08 -3.59 1.66
CA GLU A 144 16.01 -4.49 1.29
C GLU A 144 16.48 -5.93 1.21
N VAL A 145 15.84 -6.78 1.98
CA VAL A 145 16.09 -8.23 1.99
C VAL A 145 14.75 -8.95 1.88
N LEU A 146 14.43 -9.41 0.68
CA LEU A 146 13.17 -10.09 0.39
C LEU A 146 13.34 -11.23 -0.61
N THR A 147 12.40 -12.18 -0.58
CA THR A 147 12.29 -13.27 -1.54
C THR A 147 10.95 -13.23 -2.28
N VAL A 148 10.94 -13.71 -3.52
CA VAL A 148 9.73 -13.75 -4.36
C VAL A 148 9.11 -15.14 -4.31
N GLU A 149 7.80 -15.20 -4.09
CA GLU A 149 7.01 -16.42 -4.10
C GLU A 149 5.88 -16.32 -5.14
N LEU A 150 5.63 -17.40 -5.86
CA LEU A 150 4.49 -17.52 -6.78
C LEU A 150 3.41 -18.38 -6.10
N VAL A 151 2.22 -17.82 -5.96
CA VAL A 151 1.10 -18.46 -5.27
C VAL A 151 -0.14 -18.39 -6.16
N PRO A 152 -0.83 -19.52 -6.43
CA PRO A 152 -2.12 -19.46 -7.14
C PRO A 152 -3.08 -18.48 -6.48
N MET A 153 -3.85 -17.71 -7.28
CA MET A 153 -4.75 -16.66 -6.78
C MET A 153 -5.74 -17.20 -5.74
N GLU A 154 -6.35 -18.36 -5.97
CA GLU A 154 -7.29 -18.97 -5.01
C GLU A 154 -6.62 -19.27 -3.67
N LYS A 155 -5.38 -19.79 -3.71
CA LYS A 155 -4.62 -20.05 -2.48
C LYS A 155 -4.27 -18.75 -1.75
N ALA A 156 -3.91 -17.68 -2.48
CA ALA A 156 -3.64 -16.38 -1.88
C ALA A 156 -4.89 -15.80 -1.18
N VAL A 157 -6.07 -15.94 -1.80
CA VAL A 157 -7.35 -15.59 -1.16
C VAL A 157 -7.56 -16.38 0.15
N ASP A 158 -7.34 -17.68 0.12
CA ASP A 158 -7.42 -18.52 1.32
C ASP A 158 -6.44 -18.06 2.42
N MET A 159 -5.22 -17.69 2.04
CA MET A 159 -4.21 -17.19 2.97
C MET A 159 -4.63 -15.86 3.60
N VAL A 160 -5.26 -14.96 2.82
CA VAL A 160 -5.87 -13.72 3.36
C VAL A 160 -6.97 -14.07 4.36
N MET A 161 -7.89 -14.97 4.00
CA MET A 161 -9.02 -15.36 4.86
C MET A 161 -8.58 -16.04 6.16
N LYS A 162 -7.41 -16.68 6.18
CA LYS A 162 -6.78 -17.27 7.37
C LYS A 162 -5.91 -16.30 8.15
N GLY A 163 -5.66 -15.09 7.65
CA GLY A 163 -4.78 -14.09 8.25
C GLY A 163 -3.28 -14.37 8.08
N GLU A 164 -2.92 -15.28 7.18
CA GLU A 164 -1.52 -15.55 6.81
C GLU A 164 -0.94 -14.39 5.98
N ILE A 165 -1.76 -13.79 5.10
CA ILE A 165 -1.50 -12.50 4.46
C ILE A 165 -2.33 -11.46 5.21
N CYS A 166 -1.69 -10.67 6.07
CA CYS A 166 -2.37 -9.78 7.01
C CYS A 166 -2.05 -8.29 6.82
N CYS A 167 -1.15 -7.93 5.90
CA CYS A 167 -0.94 -6.54 5.50
C CYS A 167 -2.21 -6.02 4.81
N ASN A 168 -2.70 -4.85 5.25
CA ASN A 168 -4.00 -4.32 4.82
C ASN A 168 -4.07 -4.09 3.30
N SER A 169 -3.07 -3.43 2.72
CA SER A 169 -3.02 -3.19 1.27
C SER A 169 -2.96 -4.48 0.46
N SER A 170 -2.19 -5.48 0.94
CA SER A 170 -2.08 -6.80 0.30
C SER A 170 -3.40 -7.56 0.34
N ALA A 171 -4.01 -7.67 1.52
CA ALA A 171 -5.28 -8.37 1.69
C ALA A 171 -6.40 -7.72 0.86
N HIS A 172 -6.52 -6.38 0.95
CA HIS A 172 -7.50 -5.62 0.19
C HIS A 172 -7.29 -5.77 -1.33
N GLY A 173 -6.05 -5.60 -1.80
CA GLY A 173 -5.71 -5.72 -3.22
C GLY A 173 -6.03 -7.11 -3.76
N ILE A 174 -5.60 -8.17 -3.08
CA ILE A 174 -5.84 -9.57 -3.48
C ILE A 174 -7.33 -9.87 -3.57
N LEU A 175 -8.11 -9.56 -2.51
CA LEU A 175 -9.55 -9.84 -2.50
C LEU A 175 -10.29 -9.05 -3.57
N ARG A 176 -9.91 -7.79 -3.80
CA ARG A 176 -10.52 -6.95 -4.83
C ARG A 176 -10.22 -7.47 -6.23
N ALA A 177 -8.97 -7.82 -6.52
CA ALA A 177 -8.57 -8.40 -7.79
C ALA A 177 -9.25 -9.75 -8.04
N ALA A 178 -9.27 -10.65 -7.05
CA ALA A 178 -9.98 -11.92 -7.16
C ALA A 178 -11.46 -11.73 -7.53
N ARG A 179 -12.16 -10.78 -6.85
CA ARG A 179 -13.56 -10.49 -7.15
C ARG A 179 -13.79 -9.91 -8.54
N MET A 180 -12.82 -9.25 -9.12
CA MET A 180 -12.88 -8.73 -10.50
C MET A 180 -12.70 -9.85 -11.51
N LEU A 181 -11.71 -10.72 -11.28
CA LEU A 181 -11.40 -11.86 -12.14
C LEU A 181 -12.54 -12.90 -12.18
N ASP A 182 -13.28 -13.09 -11.10
CA ASP A 182 -14.45 -13.98 -11.02
C ASP A 182 -15.61 -13.55 -11.93
N LYS A 183 -15.58 -12.33 -12.47
CA LYS A 183 -16.65 -11.76 -13.30
C LYS A 183 -16.32 -11.76 -14.80
N GLU A 184 -15.10 -12.11 -15.16
CA GLU A 184 -14.64 -12.24 -16.56
C GLU A 184 -14.88 -13.65 -17.09
#